data_52b29f9ec15921afb4934bd0ef27b9f0
#
_entry.id   52b29f9ec15921afb4934bd0ef27b9f0
#
_cell.length_a   1.000
_cell.length_b   1.000
_cell.length_c   1.000
_cell.angle_alpha   90.00
_cell.angle_beta   90.00
_cell.angle_gamma   90.00
#
_symmetry.space_group_name_H-M   'P 1'
#
loop_
_entity.id
_entity.type
_entity.pdbx_description
1 polymer ?
#
loop_
_entity_poly.entity_id
_entity_poly.type
_entity_poly.pdbx_seq_one_letter_code
_entity_poly.pdbx_strand_id
1 'polypeptide(L)' 'MNTMHELRQFLQKHGAFIYTGDRAGDLELFEMELRQLYEWNMIDIQTLGQGLLILRRELSQLDAKSD' A
#
# COMPACT_ATOMS: atom_id res chain seq x y z
N MET A 1 8.55 5.67 -5.87
CA MET A 1 7.96 5.99 -4.57
C MET A 1 8.64 5.21 -3.48
N ASN A 2 8.85 5.84 -2.34
CA ASN A 2 9.65 5.28 -1.25
C ASN A 2 8.96 5.34 0.11
N THR A 3 7.93 6.14 0.26
CA THR A 3 7.29 6.35 1.56
C THR A 3 5.82 5.99 1.52
N MET A 4 5.26 5.73 2.71
CA MET A 4 3.83 5.45 2.83
C MET A 4 2.99 6.63 2.34
N HIS A 5 3.46 7.86 2.59
CA HIS A 5 2.76 9.05 2.11
C HIS A 5 2.68 9.08 0.59
N GLU A 6 3.78 8.77 -0.08
CA GLU A 6 3.82 8.71 -1.53
C GLU A 6 2.91 7.61 -2.08
N LEU A 7 2.92 6.44 -1.44
CA LEU A 7 2.05 5.35 -1.83
C LEU A 7 0.59 5.74 -1.70
N ARG A 8 0.22 6.38 -0.59
CA ARG A 8 -1.15 6.84 -0.37
C ARG A 8 -1.57 7.81 -1.47
N GLN A 9 -0.73 8.80 -1.79
CA GLN A 9 -1.01 9.76 -2.85
C GLN A 9 -1.17 9.05 -4.20
N PHE A 10 -0.31 8.09 -4.48
CA PHE A 10 -0.37 7.33 -5.73
C PHE A 10 -1.71 6.61 -5.86
N LEU A 11 -2.14 5.93 -4.82
CA LEU A 11 -3.41 5.20 -4.85
C LEU A 11 -4.61 6.14 -4.93
N GLN A 12 -4.53 7.31 -4.29
CA GLN A 12 -5.58 8.32 -4.38
C GLN A 12 -5.77 8.80 -5.82
N LYS A 13 -4.69 8.91 -6.58
CA LYS A 13 -4.78 9.27 -8.00
C LYS A 13 -5.55 8.23 -8.80
N HIS A 14 -5.55 6.99 -8.34
CA HIS A 14 -6.30 5.91 -8.97
C HIS A 14 -7.67 5.69 -8.31
N GLY A 15 -8.11 6.63 -7.47
CA GLY A 15 -9.43 6.58 -6.87
C GLY A 15 -9.54 5.79 -5.57
N ALA A 16 -8.41 5.34 -5.03
CA ALA A 16 -8.42 4.53 -3.80
C ALA A 16 -8.14 5.41 -2.58
N PHE A 17 -9.19 5.72 -1.82
CA PHE A 17 -9.13 6.51 -0.60
C PHE A 17 -9.40 5.57 0.57
N ILE A 18 -8.33 5.08 1.18
CA ILE A 18 -8.42 4.02 2.20
C ILE A 18 -8.14 4.60 3.58
N TYR A 19 -9.14 4.53 4.45
CA TYR A 19 -8.98 4.92 5.85
C TYR A 19 -10.12 4.31 6.66
N THR A 20 -9.83 3.23 7.38
CA THR A 20 -10.83 2.54 8.19
C THR A 20 -10.65 2.79 9.68
N GLY A 21 -9.54 3.41 10.09
CA GLY A 21 -9.20 3.58 11.50
C GLY A 21 -8.42 2.42 12.08
N ASP A 22 -8.25 1.33 11.31
CA ASP A 22 -7.44 0.19 11.69
C ASP A 22 -6.21 0.14 10.78
N ARG A 23 -5.03 0.39 11.35
CA ARG A 23 -3.80 0.50 10.57
C ARG A 23 -3.49 -0.78 9.80
N ALA A 24 -3.56 -1.93 10.46
CA ALA A 24 -3.26 -3.21 9.82
C ALA A 24 -4.27 -3.51 8.70
N GLY A 25 -5.55 -3.25 8.94
CA GLY A 25 -6.58 -3.44 7.93
C GLY A 25 -6.37 -2.52 6.72
N ASP A 26 -5.99 -1.27 6.98
CA ASP A 26 -5.70 -0.33 5.90
C ASP A 26 -4.54 -0.80 5.04
N LEU A 27 -3.49 -1.34 5.64
CA LEU A 27 -2.34 -1.86 4.89
C LEU A 27 -2.75 -3.03 3.99
N GLU A 28 -3.63 -3.90 4.47
CA GLU A 28 -4.15 -4.99 3.66
C GLU A 28 -4.95 -4.47 2.46
N LEU A 29 -5.76 -3.44 2.68
CA LEU A 29 -6.54 -2.83 1.60
C LEU A 29 -5.64 -2.15 0.57
N PHE A 30 -4.57 -1.50 1.00
CA PHE A 30 -3.59 -0.93 0.08
C PHE A 30 -2.96 -2.02 -0.78
N GLU A 31 -2.62 -3.16 -0.19
CA GLU A 31 -2.05 -4.27 -0.96
C GLU A 31 -3.04 -4.77 -1.99
N MET A 32 -4.30 -4.96 -1.62
CA MET A 32 -5.33 -5.43 -2.55
C MET A 32 -5.47 -4.47 -3.73
N GLU A 33 -5.47 -3.17 -3.47
CA GLU A 33 -5.57 -2.16 -4.54
C GLU A 33 -4.37 -2.21 -5.49
N LEU A 34 -3.15 -2.33 -4.94
CA LEU A 34 -1.96 -2.42 -5.76
C LEU A 34 -2.00 -3.65 -6.68
N ARG A 35 -2.40 -4.81 -6.14
CA ARG A 35 -2.48 -6.02 -6.92
C ARG A 35 -3.54 -5.93 -8.00
N GLN A 36 -4.66 -5.29 -7.69
CA GLN A 36 -5.74 -5.10 -8.65
C GLN A 36 -5.31 -4.18 -9.80
N LEU A 37 -4.63 -3.09 -9.48
CA LEU A 37 -4.09 -2.19 -10.51
C LEU A 37 -3.10 -2.91 -11.42
N TYR A 38 -2.30 -3.79 -10.86
CA TYR A 38 -1.37 -4.58 -11.64
C TYR A 38 -2.12 -5.56 -12.57
N GLU A 39 -3.13 -6.24 -12.04
CA GLU A 39 -3.93 -7.17 -12.84
C GLU A 39 -4.63 -6.47 -14.01
N TRP A 40 -5.02 -5.22 -13.82
CA TRP A 40 -5.67 -4.41 -14.86
C TRP A 40 -4.67 -3.72 -15.77
N ASN A 41 -3.37 -4.01 -15.65
CA ASN A 41 -2.30 -3.42 -16.45
C ASN A 41 -2.20 -1.90 -16.29
N MET A 42 -2.62 -1.37 -15.16
CA MET A 42 -2.54 0.05 -14.87
C MET A 42 -1.22 0.46 -14.23
N ILE A 43 -0.48 -0.51 -13.68
CA ILE A 43 0.86 -0.30 -13.15
C ILE A 43 1.75 -1.46 -13.61
N ASP A 44 3.07 -1.21 -13.66
CA ASP A 44 4.02 -2.23 -14.02
C ASP A 44 4.51 -3.01 -12.79
N ILE A 45 5.30 -4.06 -13.05
CA ILE A 45 5.79 -4.93 -11.97
C ILE A 45 6.72 -4.18 -11.01
N GLN A 46 7.49 -3.20 -11.50
CA GLN A 46 8.37 -2.40 -10.65
C GLN A 46 7.57 -1.55 -9.67
N THR A 47 6.52 -0.91 -10.15
CA THR A 47 5.64 -0.09 -9.31
C THR A 47 4.95 -0.96 -8.26
N LEU A 48 4.46 -2.13 -8.66
CA LEU A 48 3.87 -3.07 -7.71
C LEU A 48 4.88 -3.46 -6.64
N GLY A 49 6.10 -3.82 -7.04
CA GLY A 49 7.15 -4.21 -6.10
C GLY A 49 7.51 -3.11 -5.12
N GLN A 50 7.61 -1.86 -5.60
CA GLN A 50 7.89 -0.72 -4.72
C GLN A 50 6.79 -0.53 -3.68
N GLY A 51 5.53 -0.61 -4.12
CA GLY A 51 4.40 -0.47 -3.21
C GLY A 51 4.35 -1.57 -2.16
N LEU A 52 4.57 -2.81 -2.57
CA LEU A 52 4.58 -3.94 -1.64
C LEU A 52 5.71 -3.82 -0.62
N LEU A 53 6.87 -3.34 -1.03
CA LEU A 53 8.00 -3.14 -0.13
C LEU A 53 7.68 -2.09 0.93
N ILE A 54 7.04 -0.99 0.53
CA ILE A 54 6.60 0.06 1.45
C ILE A 54 5.63 -0.54 2.49
N LEU A 55 4.66 -1.32 2.02
CA LEU A 55 3.67 -1.93 2.92
C LEU A 55 4.31 -2.91 3.90
N ARG A 56 5.29 -3.69 3.45
CA ARG A 56 6.02 -4.61 4.34
C ARG A 56 6.76 -3.85 5.44
N ARG A 57 7.39 -2.74 5.10
CA ARG A 57 8.10 -1.93 6.10
C ARG A 57 7.14 -1.36 7.13
N GLU A 58 5.99 -0.87 6.67
CA GLU A 58 4.98 -0.34 7.58
C GLU A 58 4.43 -1.44 8.50
N LEU A 59 4.14 -2.61 7.94
CA LEU A 59 3.62 -3.73 8.71
C LEU A 59 4.65 -4.19 9.76
N SER A 60 5.92 -4.23 9.39
CA SER A 60 6.99 -4.58 10.31
C SER A 60 7.08 -3.60 11.49
N GLN A 61 6.87 -2.31 11.24
CA GLN A 61 6.87 -1.31 12.30
C GLN A 61 5.69 -1.50 13.25
N LEU A 62 4.53 -1.91 12.74
CA LEU A 62 3.39 -2.21 13.59
C LEU A 62 3.68 -3.40 14.50
N ASP A 63 4.27 -4.47 13.95
CA ASP A 63 4.62 -5.64 14.73
C ASP A 63 5.61 -5.28 15.84
N ALA A 64 6.59 -4.43 15.52
CA ALA A 64 7.58 -3.99 16.51
C ALA A 64 6.94 -3.19 17.65
N LYS A 65 5.85 -2.48 17.37
CA LYS A 65 5.16 -1.67 18.37
C LYS A 65 4.16 -2.45 19.20
N SER A 66 3.76 -3.62 18.74
CA SER A 66 2.73 -4.41 19.41
C SER A 66 3.27 -5.17 20.63
N ASP A 67 4.56 -5.11 20.86
CA ASP A 67 5.17 -5.65 22.07
C ASP A 67 5.06 -4.65 23.22
#